data_f6c6ced3e4783a663e481d3cd209f46c
#
_entry.id   f6c6ced3e4783a663e481d3cd209f46c
#
_cell.length_a   1.000
_cell.length_b   1.000
_cell.length_c   1.000
_cell.angle_alpha   90.00
_cell.angle_beta   90.00
_cell.angle_gamma   90.00
#
_symmetry.space_group_name_H-M   'P 1'
#
loop_
_entity.id
_entity.type
_entity.pdbx_description
1 polymer ?
#
loop_
_entity_poly.entity_id
_entity_poly.type
_entity_poly.pdbx_seq_one_letter_code
_entity_poly.pdbx_strand_id
1 'polypeptide(L)'
;MTPDEKIQELNLILPEPIKLPPNIEMQFSWVRISGNRVFISGHIALNADGSVSEVTGKVGGEVTVEQGYEAARQTGLAILSSLKRELGTLNSITAWLRVFGMVNVEPGFVKTPLVINGFSDLILDVFGKEIGNHSRSAVGMAELPFGAPVEIEAEVEIST
;
A
#
# COMPACT_ATOMS: atom_id res chain seq x y z
N MET A 1 9.40 -3.68 20.39
CA MET A 1 9.13 -4.67 19.32
C MET A 1 9.42 -4.01 17.99
N THR A 2 10.23 -4.65 17.17
CA THR A 2 10.59 -4.13 15.84
C THR A 2 9.47 -4.32 14.82
N PRO A 3 9.47 -3.59 13.71
CA PRO A 3 8.50 -3.81 12.64
C PRO A 3 8.44 -5.26 12.13
N ASP A 4 9.58 -5.92 11.96
CA ASP A 4 9.60 -7.33 11.53
C ASP A 4 8.99 -8.27 12.57
N GLU A 5 9.22 -8.04 13.86
CA GLU A 5 8.56 -8.78 14.93
C GLU A 5 7.06 -8.51 14.96
N LYS A 6 6.65 -7.27 14.67
CA LYS A 6 5.24 -6.87 14.66
C LYS A 6 4.46 -7.55 13.51
N ILE A 7 5.09 -7.71 12.35
CA ILE A 7 4.52 -8.50 11.25
C ILE A 7 4.21 -9.93 11.71
N GLN A 8 5.13 -10.54 12.46
CA GLN A 8 4.95 -11.89 12.98
C GLN A 8 3.87 -11.96 14.07
N GLU A 9 3.92 -11.04 15.04
CA GLU A 9 2.94 -10.97 16.13
C GLU A 9 1.51 -10.83 15.62
N LEU A 10 1.31 -9.99 14.60
CA LEU A 10 0.00 -9.73 14.00
C LEU A 10 -0.39 -10.80 12.96
N ASN A 11 0.45 -11.82 12.73
CA ASN A 11 0.24 -12.85 11.73
C ASN A 11 -0.04 -12.28 10.33
N LEU A 12 0.64 -11.19 9.96
CA LEU A 12 0.45 -10.55 8.67
C LEU A 12 1.16 -11.35 7.58
N ILE A 13 0.46 -11.62 6.49
CA ILE A 13 1.00 -12.30 5.33
C ILE A 13 1.40 -11.25 4.31
N LEU A 14 2.72 -11.14 4.07
CA LEU A 14 3.26 -10.28 3.02
C LEU A 14 3.17 -11.05 1.69
N PRO A 15 2.49 -10.50 0.67
CA PRO A 15 2.28 -11.23 -0.57
C PRO A 15 3.57 -11.46 -1.36
N GLU A 16 3.55 -12.49 -2.20
CA GLU A 16 4.57 -12.72 -3.21
C GLU A 16 4.61 -11.55 -4.21
N PRO A 17 5.69 -11.41 -5.01
CA PRO A 17 5.74 -10.38 -6.04
C PRO A 17 4.54 -10.44 -6.97
N ILE A 18 4.09 -9.26 -7.42
CA ILE A 18 2.95 -9.16 -8.32
C ILE A 18 3.12 -10.04 -9.56
N LYS A 19 2.09 -10.81 -9.88
CA LYS A 19 2.01 -11.60 -11.11
C LYS A 19 1.37 -10.76 -12.20
N LEU A 20 2.20 -10.36 -13.17
CA LEU A 20 1.74 -9.58 -14.32
C LEU A 20 1.29 -10.50 -15.45
N PRO A 21 0.37 -10.04 -16.32
CA PRO A 21 0.05 -10.75 -17.54
C PRO A 21 1.31 -11.03 -18.39
N PRO A 22 1.34 -12.14 -19.17
CA PRO A 22 2.46 -12.43 -20.06
C PRO A 22 2.73 -11.26 -21.02
N ASN A 23 4.01 -10.99 -21.28
CA ASN A 23 4.49 -9.94 -22.17
C ASN A 23 4.27 -8.49 -21.68
N ILE A 24 3.91 -8.30 -20.40
CA ILE A 24 3.94 -6.98 -19.78
C ILE A 24 5.27 -6.85 -19.02
N GLU A 25 6.08 -5.87 -19.43
CA GLU A 25 7.32 -5.51 -18.79
C GLU A 25 7.18 -4.15 -18.12
N MET A 26 7.52 -4.08 -16.84
CA MET A 26 7.47 -2.81 -16.10
C MET A 26 8.72 -1.98 -16.37
N GLN A 27 8.51 -0.74 -16.82
CA GLN A 27 9.58 0.20 -17.17
C GLN A 27 10.03 1.05 -15.96
N PHE A 28 9.81 0.56 -14.74
CA PHE A 28 10.13 1.27 -13.50
C PHE A 28 10.45 0.28 -12.37
N SER A 29 11.03 0.81 -11.29
CA SER A 29 11.28 0.04 -10.06
C SER A 29 10.12 0.17 -9.08
N TRP A 30 9.75 -0.91 -8.41
CA TRP A 30 8.74 -0.86 -7.34
C TRP A 30 9.21 -0.03 -6.15
N VAL A 31 10.51 -0.08 -5.86
CA VAL A 31 11.16 0.65 -4.77
C VAL A 31 12.43 1.29 -5.32
N ARG A 32 12.57 2.60 -5.13
CA ARG A 32 13.75 3.36 -5.55
C ARG A 32 14.42 4.01 -4.35
N ILE A 33 15.67 3.65 -4.10
CA ILE A 33 16.47 4.20 -2.99
C ILE A 33 17.37 5.32 -3.52
N SER A 34 17.39 6.45 -2.81
CA SER A 34 18.28 7.57 -3.07
C SER A 34 18.75 8.14 -1.74
N GLY A 35 20.02 7.89 -1.38
CA GLY A 35 20.51 8.23 -0.05
C GLY A 35 19.74 7.48 1.04
N ASN A 36 19.16 8.22 1.98
CA ASN A 36 18.30 7.66 3.04
C ASN A 36 16.80 7.73 2.71
N ARG A 37 16.43 8.17 1.51
CA ARG A 37 15.02 8.26 1.08
C ARG A 37 14.67 7.11 0.16
N VAL A 38 13.51 6.56 0.37
CA VAL A 38 12.98 5.44 -0.40
C VAL A 38 11.63 5.84 -0.98
N PHE A 39 11.55 5.76 -2.31
CA PHE A 39 10.35 6.09 -3.07
C PHE A 39 9.66 4.80 -3.48
N ILE A 40 8.38 4.69 -3.20
CA ILE A 40 7.58 3.50 -3.42
C ILE A 40 6.57 3.80 -4.52
N SER A 41 6.65 3.08 -5.61
CA SER A 41 5.72 3.20 -6.75
C SER A 41 4.31 2.82 -6.33
N GLY A 42 3.31 3.20 -7.14
CA GLY A 42 1.92 2.84 -6.92
C GLY A 42 1.73 1.33 -6.85
N HIS A 43 1.13 0.86 -5.76
CA HIS A 43 0.78 -0.53 -5.51
C HIS A 43 -0.73 -0.68 -5.43
N ILE A 44 -1.22 -1.88 -5.71
CA ILE A 44 -2.62 -2.27 -5.58
C ILE A 44 -2.74 -3.50 -4.68
N ALA A 45 -3.95 -3.85 -4.28
CA ALA A 45 -4.20 -5.02 -3.45
C ALA A 45 -3.83 -6.32 -4.16
N LEU A 46 -3.07 -7.17 -3.49
CA LEU A 46 -2.66 -8.49 -3.98
C LEU A 46 -3.16 -9.59 -3.04
N ASN A 47 -3.43 -10.75 -3.61
CA ASN A 47 -3.57 -11.99 -2.85
C ASN A 47 -2.19 -12.46 -2.36
N ALA A 48 -2.15 -13.40 -1.42
CA ALA A 48 -0.90 -13.91 -0.85
C ALA A 48 0.07 -14.48 -1.90
N ASP A 49 -0.46 -15.05 -2.98
CA ASP A 49 0.34 -15.61 -4.08
C ASP A 49 0.86 -14.58 -5.09
N GLY A 50 0.56 -13.29 -4.89
CA GLY A 50 0.97 -12.20 -5.78
C GLY A 50 -0.02 -11.91 -6.91
N SER A 51 -1.09 -12.68 -7.05
CA SER A 51 -2.15 -12.36 -8.02
C SER A 51 -2.91 -11.11 -7.59
N VAL A 52 -3.40 -10.34 -8.56
CA VAL A 52 -4.22 -9.16 -8.29
C VAL A 52 -5.54 -9.58 -7.63
N SER A 53 -5.94 -8.86 -6.59
CA SER A 53 -7.22 -9.11 -5.89
C SER A 53 -8.40 -9.12 -6.86
N GLU A 54 -9.34 -10.03 -6.64
CA GLU A 54 -10.57 -10.14 -7.43
C GLU A 54 -11.56 -9.01 -7.14
N VAL A 55 -11.40 -8.30 -6.03
CA VAL A 55 -12.24 -7.15 -5.70
C VAL A 55 -11.84 -5.99 -6.59
N THR A 56 -12.69 -5.68 -7.56
CA THR A 56 -12.48 -4.62 -8.55
C THR A 56 -13.71 -3.72 -8.61
N GLY A 57 -13.52 -2.49 -9.08
CA GLY A 57 -14.61 -1.56 -9.30
C GLY A 57 -14.53 -0.30 -8.43
N LYS A 58 -15.62 0.46 -8.45
CA LYS A 58 -15.70 1.79 -7.86
C LYS A 58 -16.26 1.75 -6.45
N VAL A 59 -15.53 2.36 -5.53
CA VAL A 59 -15.98 2.51 -4.14
C VAL A 59 -17.15 3.51 -4.10
N GLY A 60 -18.19 3.13 -3.38
CA GLY A 60 -19.46 3.84 -3.37
C GLY A 60 -20.45 3.34 -4.42
N GLY A 61 -20.00 2.54 -5.36
CA GLY A 61 -20.78 1.80 -6.34
C GLY A 61 -20.82 0.30 -5.98
N GLU A 62 -20.24 -0.53 -6.86
CA GLU A 62 -20.17 -1.99 -6.63
C GLU A 62 -19.23 -2.40 -5.49
N VAL A 63 -18.27 -1.55 -5.10
CA VAL A 63 -17.35 -1.78 -3.98
C VAL A 63 -17.81 -0.94 -2.79
N THR A 64 -17.98 -1.58 -1.63
CA THR A 64 -18.35 -0.89 -0.39
C THR A 64 -17.15 -0.15 0.22
N VAL A 65 -17.43 0.78 1.15
CA VAL A 65 -16.36 1.47 1.91
C VAL A 65 -15.50 0.45 2.67
N GLU A 66 -16.13 -0.55 3.28
CA GLU A 66 -15.44 -1.61 4.03
C GLU A 66 -14.55 -2.46 3.12
N GLN A 67 -14.99 -2.81 1.93
CA GLN A 67 -14.17 -3.50 0.93
C GLN A 67 -13.02 -2.61 0.46
N GLY A 68 -13.27 -1.31 0.28
CA GLY A 68 -12.24 -0.34 -0.06
C GLY A 68 -11.18 -0.21 1.04
N TYR A 69 -11.60 -0.14 2.30
CA TYR A 69 -10.72 -0.13 3.46
C TYR A 69 -9.81 -1.37 3.48
N GLU A 70 -10.39 -2.55 3.29
CA GLU A 70 -9.61 -3.79 3.24
C GLU A 70 -8.66 -3.83 2.04
N ALA A 71 -9.09 -3.32 0.88
CA ALA A 71 -8.21 -3.18 -0.29
C ALA A 71 -7.02 -2.25 0.00
N ALA A 72 -7.24 -1.15 0.72
CA ALA A 72 -6.16 -0.25 1.15
C ALA A 72 -5.19 -0.94 2.11
N ARG A 73 -5.70 -1.76 3.04
CA ARG A 73 -4.89 -2.58 3.94
C ARG A 73 -4.05 -3.60 3.17
N GLN A 74 -4.65 -4.33 2.25
CA GLN A 74 -3.94 -5.29 1.39
C GLN A 74 -2.90 -4.61 0.50
N THR A 75 -3.19 -3.42 -0.01
CA THR A 75 -2.22 -2.60 -0.75
C THR A 75 -1.02 -2.26 0.14
N GLY A 76 -1.27 -1.93 1.40
CA GLY A 76 -0.21 -1.71 2.39
C GLY A 76 0.67 -2.94 2.59
N LEU A 77 0.08 -4.12 2.68
CA LEU A 77 0.85 -5.38 2.78
C LEU A 77 1.72 -5.61 1.54
N ALA A 78 1.21 -5.29 0.34
CA ALA A 78 1.99 -5.36 -0.89
C ALA A 78 3.18 -4.40 -0.88
N ILE A 79 3.00 -3.17 -0.39
CA ILE A 79 4.07 -2.19 -0.21
C ILE A 79 5.11 -2.70 0.80
N LEU A 80 4.69 -3.20 1.95
CA LEU A 80 5.60 -3.75 2.96
C LEU A 80 6.39 -4.94 2.41
N SER A 81 5.76 -5.77 1.58
CA SER A 81 6.44 -6.89 0.92
C SER A 81 7.53 -6.40 -0.04
N SER A 82 7.24 -5.41 -0.88
CA SER A 82 8.22 -4.80 -1.79
C SER A 82 9.37 -4.16 -1.04
N LEU A 83 9.09 -3.42 0.04
CA LEU A 83 10.10 -2.82 0.90
C LEU A 83 11.00 -3.87 1.54
N LYS A 84 10.42 -4.94 2.08
CA LYS A 84 11.18 -6.02 2.72
C LYS A 84 12.10 -6.74 1.72
N ARG A 85 11.65 -6.97 0.49
CA ARG A 85 12.48 -7.56 -0.56
C ARG A 85 13.67 -6.67 -0.91
N GLU A 86 13.45 -5.37 -1.04
CA GLU A 86 14.49 -4.42 -1.44
C GLU A 86 15.45 -4.09 -0.29
N LEU A 87 14.95 -3.89 0.93
CA LEU A 87 15.74 -3.49 2.09
C LEU A 87 16.31 -4.66 2.89
N GLY A 88 15.77 -5.85 2.71
CA GLY A 88 16.10 -7.04 3.52
C GLY A 88 15.36 -7.09 4.86
N THR A 89 15.05 -5.95 5.44
CA THR A 89 14.36 -5.82 6.73
C THR A 89 13.52 -4.53 6.75
N LEU A 90 12.36 -4.57 7.40
CA LEU A 90 11.56 -3.37 7.65
C LEU A 90 12.09 -2.56 8.83
N ASN A 91 12.99 -3.14 9.64
CA ASN A 91 13.56 -2.49 10.81
C ASN A 91 14.46 -1.30 10.47
N SER A 92 14.93 -1.20 9.22
CA SER A 92 15.74 -0.08 8.74
C SER A 92 14.91 1.19 8.48
N ILE A 93 13.59 1.09 8.43
CA ILE A 93 12.71 2.24 8.22
C ILE A 93 12.66 3.08 9.50
N THR A 94 13.06 4.34 9.39
CA THR A 94 13.11 5.29 10.51
C THR A 94 11.94 6.26 10.54
N ALA A 95 11.28 6.49 9.40
CA ALA A 95 10.08 7.33 9.32
C ALA A 95 9.27 7.04 8.05
N TRP A 96 7.96 7.01 8.18
CA TRP A 96 7.04 7.16 7.07
C TRP A 96 6.84 8.66 6.82
N LEU A 97 7.07 9.11 5.60
CA LEU A 97 7.09 10.55 5.28
C LEU A 97 5.80 11.00 4.63
N ARG A 98 5.49 10.45 3.47
CA ARG A 98 4.32 10.84 2.68
C ARG A 98 3.63 9.63 2.08
N VAL A 99 2.30 9.68 2.11
CA VAL A 99 1.42 8.67 1.49
C VAL A 99 0.46 9.39 0.55
N PHE A 100 0.35 8.91 -0.68
CA PHE A 100 -0.65 9.35 -1.63
C PHE A 100 -1.60 8.19 -1.92
N GLY A 101 -2.81 8.29 -1.38
CA GLY A 101 -3.85 7.29 -1.54
C GLY A 101 -4.86 7.70 -2.62
N MET A 102 -5.05 6.82 -3.59
CA MET A 102 -5.97 7.00 -4.71
C MET A 102 -7.10 5.98 -4.61
N VAL A 103 -8.33 6.45 -4.68
CA VAL A 103 -9.52 5.59 -4.61
C VAL A 103 -10.28 5.69 -5.92
N ASN A 104 -10.55 4.54 -6.54
CA ASN A 104 -11.44 4.45 -7.70
C ASN A 104 -12.87 4.71 -7.21
N VAL A 105 -13.46 5.84 -7.58
CA VAL A 105 -14.69 6.31 -6.97
C VAL A 105 -15.88 6.33 -7.92
N GLU A 106 -17.03 5.94 -7.41
CA GLU A 106 -18.31 6.28 -8.04
C GLU A 106 -18.49 7.79 -8.01
N PRO A 107 -18.99 8.43 -9.09
CA PRO A 107 -19.23 9.87 -9.08
C PRO A 107 -20.02 10.32 -7.86
N GLY A 108 -19.51 11.33 -7.16
CA GLY A 108 -20.14 11.86 -5.93
C GLY A 108 -19.68 11.19 -4.63
N PHE A 109 -18.91 10.11 -4.69
CA PHE A 109 -18.32 9.53 -3.49
C PHE A 109 -17.15 10.40 -2.98
N VAL A 110 -17.22 10.82 -1.73
CA VAL A 110 -16.24 11.75 -1.13
C VAL A 110 -15.58 11.23 0.14
N LYS A 111 -15.90 10.00 0.57
CA LYS A 111 -15.34 9.40 1.80
C LYS A 111 -14.02 8.69 1.57
N THR A 112 -13.22 9.21 0.65
CA THR A 112 -11.90 8.64 0.32
C THR A 112 -10.94 8.53 1.51
N PRO A 113 -10.95 9.46 2.50
CA PRO A 113 -10.13 9.30 3.71
C PRO A 113 -10.46 8.04 4.51
N LEU A 114 -11.74 7.66 4.61
CA LEU A 114 -12.16 6.45 5.34
C LEU A 114 -11.61 5.17 4.68
N VAL A 115 -11.52 5.17 3.36
CA VAL A 115 -10.97 4.05 2.59
C VAL A 115 -9.46 3.93 2.84
N ILE A 116 -8.71 5.01 2.69
CA ILE A 116 -7.25 4.99 2.85
C ILE A 116 -6.83 4.77 4.31
N ASN A 117 -7.71 4.97 5.27
CA ASN A 117 -7.44 4.60 6.66
C ASN A 117 -7.06 3.13 6.81
N GLY A 118 -7.51 2.23 5.93
CA GLY A 118 -7.06 0.83 5.94
C GLY A 118 -5.55 0.68 5.81
N PHE A 119 -4.94 1.50 4.99
CA PHE A 119 -3.49 1.59 4.87
C PHE A 119 -2.85 2.23 6.11
N SER A 120 -3.33 3.42 6.51
CA SER A 120 -2.74 4.18 7.62
C SER A 120 -2.81 3.41 8.93
N ASP A 121 -3.93 2.74 9.21
CA ASP A 121 -4.07 1.90 10.41
C ASP A 121 -3.04 0.76 10.42
N LEU A 122 -2.84 0.08 9.27
CA LEU A 122 -1.81 -0.96 9.14
C LEU A 122 -0.42 -0.42 9.46
N ILE A 123 -0.07 0.73 8.90
CA ILE A 123 1.26 1.32 9.10
C ILE A 123 1.47 1.70 10.57
N LEU A 124 0.46 2.28 11.21
CA LEU A 124 0.52 2.60 12.63
C LEU A 124 0.61 1.35 13.51
N ASP A 125 -0.10 0.28 13.15
CA ASP A 125 -0.05 -1.00 13.88
C ASP A 125 1.35 -1.63 13.82
N VAL A 126 2.01 -1.56 12.66
CA VAL A 126 3.32 -2.19 12.44
C VAL A 126 4.46 -1.33 12.97
N PHE A 127 4.45 -0.03 12.73
CA PHE A 127 5.57 0.87 13.01
C PHE A 127 5.39 1.72 14.26
N GLY A 128 4.19 1.76 14.83
CA GLY A 128 3.87 2.66 15.91
C GLY A 128 3.76 4.11 15.46
N LYS A 129 3.33 4.98 16.37
CA LYS A 129 3.06 6.38 16.04
C LYS A 129 4.32 7.19 15.73
N GLU A 130 5.45 6.86 16.34
CA GLU A 130 6.69 7.61 16.16
C GLU A 130 7.22 7.47 14.72
N ILE A 131 7.32 6.24 14.22
CA ILE A 131 7.85 5.94 12.89
C ILE A 131 6.74 6.00 11.83
N GLY A 132 5.56 5.50 12.15
CA GLY A 132 4.45 5.34 11.20
C GLY A 132 3.65 6.60 10.92
N ASN A 133 3.80 7.67 11.70
CA ASN A 133 3.07 8.92 11.49
C ASN A 133 3.54 9.59 10.18
N HIS A 134 2.62 9.77 9.25
CA HIS A 134 2.92 10.25 7.89
C HIS A 134 1.98 11.38 7.49
N SER A 135 2.43 12.22 6.57
CA SER A 135 1.54 13.15 5.85
C SER A 135 0.80 12.39 4.76
N ARG A 136 -0.43 12.80 4.45
CA ARG A 136 -1.26 12.02 3.53
C ARG A 136 -2.22 12.88 2.72
N SER A 137 -2.42 12.50 1.44
CA SER A 137 -3.59 12.86 0.66
C SER A 137 -4.37 11.59 0.32
N ALA A 138 -5.71 11.68 0.35
CA ALA A 138 -6.61 10.60 -0.04
C ALA A 138 -7.65 11.18 -1.00
N VAL A 139 -7.54 10.84 -2.28
CA VAL A 139 -8.29 11.47 -3.37
C VAL A 139 -9.02 10.44 -4.22
N GLY A 140 -10.06 10.89 -4.92
CA GLY A 140 -10.79 10.08 -5.87
C GLY A 140 -10.16 10.13 -7.26
N MET A 141 -10.21 9.00 -7.96
CA MET A 141 -9.76 8.83 -9.33
C MET A 141 -10.92 8.30 -10.17
N ALA A 142 -10.98 8.73 -11.44
CA ALA A 142 -11.98 8.23 -12.37
C ALA A 142 -11.78 6.75 -12.68
N GLU A 143 -10.53 6.32 -12.83
CA GLU A 143 -10.15 4.93 -13.12
C GLU A 143 -8.80 4.63 -12.47
N LEU A 144 -8.59 3.36 -12.11
CA LEU A 144 -7.29 2.85 -11.67
C LEU A 144 -6.89 1.60 -12.47
N PRO A 145 -5.59 1.28 -12.55
CA PRO A 145 -5.12 0.10 -13.26
C PRO A 145 -5.81 -1.18 -12.79
N PHE A 146 -6.14 -2.06 -13.71
CA PHE A 146 -6.81 -3.35 -13.46
C PHE A 146 -8.21 -3.22 -12.82
N GLY A 147 -8.80 -2.02 -12.85
CA GLY A 147 -10.04 -1.77 -12.13
C GLY A 147 -9.90 -1.85 -10.61
N ALA A 148 -8.68 -1.74 -10.10
CA ALA A 148 -8.44 -1.79 -8.65
C ALA A 148 -9.23 -0.70 -7.93
N PRO A 149 -9.78 -0.98 -6.73
CA PRO A 149 -10.51 0.03 -5.97
C PRO A 149 -9.59 1.04 -5.31
N VAL A 150 -8.32 0.70 -5.11
CA VAL A 150 -7.33 1.54 -4.42
C VAL A 150 -5.97 1.39 -5.08
N GLU A 151 -5.23 2.49 -5.17
CA GLU A 151 -3.80 2.50 -5.48
C GLU A 151 -3.09 3.45 -4.52
N ILE A 152 -1.92 3.06 -4.03
CA ILE A 152 -1.18 3.86 -3.04
C ILE A 152 0.30 3.90 -3.41
N GLU A 153 0.89 5.10 -3.35
CA GLU A 153 2.33 5.34 -3.40
C GLU A 153 2.78 6.01 -2.11
N ALA A 154 4.06 5.88 -1.77
CA ALA A 154 4.57 6.42 -0.51
C ALA A 154 6.08 6.75 -0.58
N GLU A 155 6.53 7.48 0.43
CA GLU A 155 7.95 7.73 0.71
C GLU A 155 8.27 7.39 2.16
N VAL A 156 9.41 6.75 2.36
CA VAL A 156 9.94 6.48 3.71
C VAL A 156 11.40 6.90 3.80
N GLU A 157 11.89 7.08 5.03
CA GLU A 157 13.29 7.30 5.35
C GLU A 157 13.85 6.03 5.99
N ILE A 158 15.11 5.74 5.70
CA ILE A 158 15.82 4.59 6.27
C ILE A 158 17.10 5.02 6.97
N SER A 159 17.53 4.21 7.92
CA SER A 159 18.88 4.32 8.51
C SER A 159 19.93 3.97 7.46
N THR A 160 20.97 4.75 7.42
CA THR A 160 22.13 4.54 6.52
C THR A 160 23.31 3.93 7.26
#